data_e4c787a6683fa0a995d5fbe2b00b48bb
#
_entry.id   e4c787a6683fa0a995d5fbe2b00b48bb
#
_cell.length_a   1.000
_cell.length_b   1.000
_cell.length_c   1.000
_cell.angle_alpha   90.00
_cell.angle_beta   90.00
_cell.angle_gamma   90.00
#
_symmetry.space_group_name_H-M   'P 1'
#
loop_
_entity.id
_entity.type
_entity.pdbx_description
1 polymer ?
#
loop_
_entity_poly.entity_id
_entity_poly.type
_entity_poly.pdbx_seq_one_letter_code
_entity_poly.pdbx_strand_id
1 'polypeptide(L)'
;QLLENNNAITALLCHSPDAMIGCIDGIHKVGRTVGKDVFLTQQVALIGFEDMLHINLTSPSFTYVSSASEETGRQAATLMIRKLREPTLQNQAITLSGQLVPRESA
;
A
#
# COMPACT_ATOMS: atom_id res chain seq x y z
N GLN A 1 -9.66 14.34 11.45
CA GLN A 1 -11.00 14.72 10.99
C GLN A 1 -11.91 13.51 10.87
N LEU A 2 -11.59 12.57 9.97
CA LEU A 2 -12.39 11.35 9.83
C LEU A 2 -12.42 10.53 11.13
N LEU A 3 -11.26 10.36 11.77
CA LEU A 3 -11.14 9.62 13.03
C LEU A 3 -11.63 10.39 14.25
N GLU A 4 -11.54 11.71 14.24
CA GLU A 4 -12.08 12.56 15.31
C GLU A 4 -13.59 12.41 15.46
N ASN A 5 -14.28 12.27 14.34
CA ASN A 5 -15.74 12.22 14.29
C ASN A 5 -16.31 10.80 14.29
N ASN A 6 -15.46 9.77 14.22
CA ASN A 6 -15.93 8.40 14.09
C ASN A 6 -15.00 7.39 14.77
N ASN A 7 -15.33 7.07 16.03
CA ASN A 7 -14.59 6.08 16.81
C ASN A 7 -14.82 4.63 16.35
N ALA A 8 -15.81 4.41 15.48
CA ALA A 8 -16.12 3.07 14.96
C ALA A 8 -15.18 2.62 13.85
N ILE A 9 -14.36 3.51 13.29
CA ILE A 9 -13.36 3.14 12.28
C ILE A 9 -12.26 2.32 12.94
N THR A 10 -12.04 1.11 12.42
CA THR A 10 -11.07 0.15 12.93
C THR A 10 -9.94 -0.17 11.95
N ALA A 11 -10.08 0.22 10.68
CA ALA A 11 -9.09 -0.03 9.65
C ALA A 11 -9.10 1.08 8.59
N LEU A 12 -7.93 1.35 8.05
CA LEU A 12 -7.73 2.30 6.94
C LEU A 12 -6.88 1.66 5.85
N LEU A 13 -7.25 1.93 4.61
CA LEU A 13 -6.49 1.55 3.43
C LEU A 13 -5.95 2.83 2.79
N CYS A 14 -4.63 2.93 2.65
CA CYS A 14 -3.96 4.10 2.10
C CYS A 14 -3.44 3.81 0.70
N HIS A 15 -3.74 4.70 -0.25
CA HIS A 15 -3.43 4.49 -1.67
C HIS A 15 -1.97 4.83 -2.05
N SER A 16 -1.25 5.53 -1.20
CA SER A 16 0.13 5.96 -1.50
C SER A 16 0.98 6.04 -0.23
N PRO A 17 2.32 6.03 -0.37
CA PRO A 17 3.23 6.26 0.76
C PRO A 17 2.98 7.57 1.50
N ASP A 18 2.72 8.65 0.79
CA ASP A 18 2.44 9.96 1.40
C ASP A 18 1.14 9.93 2.20
N ALA A 19 0.10 9.29 1.65
CA ALA A 19 -1.16 9.10 2.37
C ALA A 19 -0.96 8.25 3.63
N MET A 20 -0.09 7.23 3.57
CA MET A 20 0.24 6.39 4.72
C MET A 20 0.85 7.22 5.85
N ILE A 21 1.82 8.08 5.55
CA ILE A 21 2.44 8.98 6.53
C ILE A 21 1.39 9.88 7.17
N GLY A 22 0.53 10.48 6.37
CA GLY A 22 -0.56 11.32 6.85
C GLY A 22 -1.55 10.55 7.74
N CYS A 23 -1.87 9.31 7.39
CA CYS A 23 -2.74 8.44 8.20
C CYS A 23 -2.12 8.12 9.56
N ILE A 24 -0.83 7.79 9.59
CA ILE A 24 -0.11 7.52 10.85
C ILE A 24 -0.15 8.74 11.77
N ASP A 25 0.16 9.90 11.23
CA ASP A 25 0.14 11.16 11.98
C ASP A 25 -1.28 11.44 12.51
N GLY A 26 -2.30 11.29 11.67
CA GLY A 26 -3.69 11.49 12.04
C GLY A 26 -4.16 10.52 13.13
N ILE A 27 -3.77 9.25 13.05
CA ILE A 27 -4.08 8.24 14.06
C ILE A 27 -3.48 8.63 15.42
N HIS A 28 -2.24 9.07 15.42
CA HIS A 28 -1.56 9.49 16.66
C HIS A 28 -2.17 10.77 17.24
N LYS A 29 -2.56 11.72 16.40
CA LYS A 29 -3.19 12.98 16.84
C LYS A 29 -4.51 12.78 17.58
N VAL A 30 -5.26 11.75 17.24
CA VAL A 30 -6.51 11.42 17.95
C VAL A 30 -6.28 10.49 19.15
N GLY A 31 -5.02 10.24 19.53
CA GLY A 31 -4.68 9.42 20.69
C GLY A 31 -4.83 7.91 20.44
N ARG A 32 -4.87 7.48 19.17
CA ARG A 32 -4.96 6.08 18.79
C ARG A 32 -3.60 5.56 18.30
N THR A 33 -3.49 4.26 18.15
CA THR A 33 -2.26 3.61 17.68
C THR A 33 -2.54 2.71 16.48
N VAL A 34 -1.49 2.42 15.70
CA VAL A 34 -1.57 1.49 14.57
C VAL A 34 -1.41 0.07 15.08
N GLY A 35 -2.31 -0.81 14.69
CA GLY A 35 -2.24 -2.23 15.03
C GLY A 35 -3.51 -2.98 14.67
N LYS A 36 -3.49 -4.28 14.86
CA LYS A 36 -4.58 -5.19 14.49
C LYS A 36 -5.19 -5.94 15.67
N ASP A 37 -4.88 -5.57 16.88
CA ASP A 37 -5.44 -6.23 18.06
C ASP A 37 -6.88 -5.78 18.27
N VAL A 38 -7.82 -6.70 18.07
CA VAL A 38 -9.25 -6.43 18.18
C VAL A 38 -9.69 -6.15 19.62
N PHE A 39 -8.89 -6.54 20.60
CA PHE A 39 -9.17 -6.25 22.01
C PHE A 39 -8.70 -4.87 22.45
N LEU A 40 -7.86 -4.23 21.65
CA LEU A 40 -7.39 -2.87 21.89
C LEU A 40 -8.18 -1.90 21.03
N THR A 41 -9.24 -1.35 21.57
CA THR A 41 -10.15 -0.45 20.84
C THR A 41 -9.47 0.83 20.31
N GLN A 42 -8.28 1.12 20.84
CA GLN A 42 -7.49 2.28 20.39
C GLN A 42 -6.69 1.99 19.12
N GLN A 43 -6.56 0.75 18.70
CA GLN A 43 -5.79 0.42 17.52
C GLN A 43 -6.62 0.57 16.26
N VAL A 44 -5.95 1.07 15.21
CA VAL A 44 -6.48 1.17 13.85
C VAL A 44 -5.56 0.34 12.95
N ALA A 45 -6.10 -0.66 12.30
CA ALA A 45 -5.37 -1.43 11.31
C ALA A 45 -5.06 -0.57 10.09
N LEU A 46 -3.85 -0.66 9.56
CA LEU A 46 -3.40 0.17 8.46
C LEU A 46 -2.77 -0.69 7.37
N ILE A 47 -3.28 -0.53 6.15
CA ILE A 47 -2.78 -1.23 4.97
C ILE A 47 -2.40 -0.19 3.93
N GLY A 48 -1.23 -0.36 3.31
CA GLY A 48 -0.77 0.50 2.24
C GLY A 48 -0.60 -0.25 0.93
N PHE A 49 -0.30 0.49 -0.12
CA PHE A 49 0.18 -0.06 -1.39
C PHE A 49 1.69 0.18 -1.48
N GLU A 50 2.41 -0.82 -1.94
CA GLU A 50 3.86 -0.88 -2.03
C GLU A 50 4.59 -0.92 -0.68
N ASP A 51 5.80 -1.43 -0.72
CA ASP A 51 6.65 -1.53 0.45
C ASP A 51 7.25 -0.16 0.80
N MET A 52 6.98 0.29 1.99
CA MET A 52 7.49 1.55 2.51
C MET A 52 8.77 1.29 3.31
N LEU A 53 9.86 1.06 2.60
CA LEU A 53 11.16 0.69 3.17
C LEU A 53 11.62 1.63 4.28
N HIS A 54 11.34 2.93 4.15
CA HIS A 54 11.74 3.92 5.15
C HIS A 54 10.96 3.82 6.46
N ILE A 55 9.75 3.28 6.40
CA ILE A 55 8.87 3.15 7.56
C ILE A 55 9.02 1.78 8.21
N ASN A 56 9.55 0.80 7.48
CA ASN A 56 9.82 -0.53 8.02
C ASN A 56 10.92 -0.55 9.09
N LEU A 57 11.63 0.55 9.26
CA LEU A 57 12.59 0.72 10.36
C LEU A 57 11.90 1.07 11.68
N THR A 58 10.61 1.35 11.66
CA THR A 58 9.82 1.68 12.85
C THR A 58 8.84 0.55 13.17
N SER A 59 8.43 0.48 14.42
CA SER A 59 7.39 -0.44 14.86
C SER A 59 6.04 0.30 14.88
N PRO A 60 4.95 -0.31 14.41
CA PRO A 60 4.86 -1.65 13.80
C PRO A 60 5.29 -1.66 12.33
N SER A 61 5.65 -2.84 11.83
CA SER A 61 5.87 -3.05 10.40
C SER A 61 4.53 -3.02 9.65
N PHE A 62 4.54 -2.49 8.42
CA PHE A 62 3.30 -2.21 7.69
C PHE A 62 2.93 -3.31 6.70
N THR A 63 1.68 -3.78 6.80
CA THR A 63 1.03 -4.63 5.80
C THR A 63 0.81 -3.81 4.53
N TYR A 64 1.12 -4.38 3.39
CA TYR A 64 0.95 -3.70 2.10
C TYR A 64 0.54 -4.65 0.99
N VAL A 65 0.00 -4.06 -0.08
CA VAL A 65 -0.27 -4.76 -1.33
C VAL A 65 0.86 -4.39 -2.30
N SER A 66 1.62 -5.39 -2.75
CA SER A 66 2.63 -5.21 -3.79
C SER A 66 1.97 -5.20 -5.15
N SER A 67 2.26 -4.19 -5.97
CA SER A 67 1.71 -4.07 -7.33
C SER A 67 2.58 -4.75 -8.39
N ALA A 68 3.59 -5.52 -8.00
CA ALA A 68 4.54 -6.13 -8.93
C ALA A 68 5.23 -5.09 -9.83
N SER A 69 5.63 -3.96 -9.26
CA SER A 69 6.15 -2.81 -10.02
C SER A 69 7.42 -3.14 -10.82
N GLU A 70 8.31 -3.98 -10.30
CA GLU A 70 9.50 -4.43 -11.02
C GLU A 70 9.14 -5.22 -12.26
N GLU A 71 8.24 -6.19 -12.14
CA GLU A 71 7.77 -6.99 -13.28
C GLU A 71 7.00 -6.14 -14.29
N THR A 72 6.22 -5.18 -13.81
CA THR A 72 5.54 -4.21 -14.68
C THR A 72 6.54 -3.43 -15.53
N GLY A 73 7.60 -2.94 -14.94
CA GLY A 73 8.68 -2.24 -15.65
C GLY A 73 9.36 -3.13 -16.69
N ARG A 74 9.65 -4.37 -16.32
CA ARG A 74 10.27 -5.36 -17.22
C ARG A 74 9.38 -5.66 -18.42
N GLN A 75 8.11 -5.92 -18.20
CA GLN A 75 7.14 -6.20 -19.26
C GLN A 75 6.91 -4.99 -20.16
N ALA A 76 6.81 -3.80 -19.58
CA ALA A 76 6.66 -2.57 -20.36
C ALA A 76 7.85 -2.35 -21.27
N ALA A 77 9.07 -2.51 -20.79
CA ALA A 77 10.29 -2.38 -21.58
C ALA A 77 10.34 -3.42 -22.72
N THR A 78 9.99 -4.66 -22.44
CA THR A 78 9.95 -5.73 -23.42
C THR A 78 8.95 -5.44 -24.53
N LEU A 79 7.74 -5.00 -24.18
CA LEU A 79 6.72 -4.63 -25.17
C LEU A 79 7.15 -3.43 -26.01
N MET A 80 7.79 -2.44 -25.41
CA MET A 80 8.29 -1.26 -26.13
C MET A 80 9.35 -1.65 -27.15
N ILE A 81 10.32 -2.45 -26.76
CA ILE A 81 11.39 -2.93 -27.65
C ILE A 81 10.80 -3.70 -28.83
N ARG A 82 9.86 -4.61 -28.57
CA ARG A 82 9.19 -5.38 -29.62
C ARG A 82 8.41 -4.48 -30.56
N LYS A 83 7.71 -3.48 -30.05
CA LYS A 83 6.94 -2.52 -30.84
C LYS A 83 7.86 -1.66 -31.73
N LEU A 84 9.03 -1.29 -31.24
CA LEU A 84 10.02 -0.53 -32.02
C LEU A 84 10.62 -1.36 -33.15
N ARG A 85 10.84 -2.66 -32.91
CA ARG A 85 11.35 -3.58 -33.96
C ARG A 85 10.31 -3.94 -35.00
N GLU A 86 9.06 -4.07 -34.57
CA GLU A 86 7.92 -4.44 -35.41
C GLU A 86 6.78 -3.44 -35.23
N PRO A 87 6.83 -2.25 -35.91
CA PRO A 87 5.83 -1.21 -35.70
C PRO A 87 4.39 -1.65 -36.01
N THR A 88 4.21 -2.69 -36.84
CA THR A 88 2.90 -3.24 -37.19
C THR A 88 2.33 -4.22 -36.15
N LEU A 89 3.12 -4.55 -35.13
CA LEU A 89 2.68 -5.42 -34.04
C LEU A 89 1.43 -4.82 -33.38
N GLN A 90 0.42 -5.67 -33.15
CA GLN A 90 -0.80 -5.24 -32.46
C GLN A 90 -0.50 -4.80 -31.02
N ASN A 91 -1.25 -3.83 -30.55
CA ASN A 91 -1.17 -3.41 -29.16
C ASN A 91 -1.57 -4.55 -28.24
N GLN A 92 -0.80 -4.72 -27.17
CA GLN A 92 -1.05 -5.77 -26.18
C GLN A 92 -1.31 -5.14 -24.82
N ALA A 93 -2.18 -5.78 -24.05
CA ALA A 93 -2.41 -5.45 -22.65
C ALA A 93 -2.07 -6.66 -21.80
N ILE A 94 -1.14 -6.48 -20.85
CA ILE A 94 -0.74 -7.52 -19.91
C ILE A 94 -1.18 -7.07 -18.53
N THR A 95 -1.94 -7.91 -17.85
CA THR A 95 -2.36 -7.66 -16.46
C THR A 95 -1.50 -8.49 -15.52
N LEU A 96 -0.90 -7.83 -14.54
CA LEU A 96 -0.12 -8.47 -13.50
C LEU A 96 -0.89 -8.42 -12.18
N SER A 97 -0.81 -9.51 -11.42
CA SER A 97 -1.47 -9.60 -10.12
C SER A 97 -0.58 -9.05 -9.02
N GLY A 98 -1.17 -8.25 -8.13
CA GLY A 98 -0.53 -7.84 -6.90
C GLY A 98 -0.55 -8.96 -5.86
N GLN A 99 0.21 -8.78 -4.78
CA GLN A 99 0.25 -9.68 -3.64
C GLN A 99 0.06 -8.92 -2.34
N LEU A 100 -0.73 -9.49 -1.45
CA LEU A 100 -0.83 -8.99 -0.09
C LEU A 100 0.36 -9.53 0.71
N VAL A 101 1.09 -8.62 1.36
CA VAL A 101 2.20 -8.95 2.26
C VAL A 101 1.79 -8.59 3.67
N PRO A 102 1.30 -9.57 4.47
CA PRO A 102 0.84 -9.30 5.84
C PRO A 102 2.02 -9.00 6.76
N ARG A 103 1.85 -7.98 7.61
CA ARG A 103 2.79 -7.62 8.66
C ARG A 103 2.01 -7.21 9.93
N GLU A 104 2.62 -6.42 10.82
CA GLU A 104 2.05 -6.13 12.13
C GLU A 104 0.89 -5.12 12.10
N SER A 105 0.82 -4.22 11.11
CA SER A 105 -0.17 -3.15 11.09
C SER A 105 -1.59 -3.58 10.71
N ALA A 106 -1.70 -4.74 10.11
CA ALA A 106 -3.01 -5.29 9.74
C ALA A 106 -2.97 -6.80 9.52
#